data_70648d39df0d461d3681ecd57c2f18dd
#
_entry.id   70648d39df0d461d3681ecd57c2f18dd
#
_cell.length_a   1.000
_cell.length_b   1.000
_cell.length_c   1.000
_cell.angle_alpha   90.00
_cell.angle_beta   90.00
_cell.angle_gamma   90.00
#
_symmetry.space_group_name_H-M   'P 1'
#
loop_
_entity.id
_entity.type
_entity.pdbx_description
1 polymer ?
#
loop_
_entity_poly.entity_id
_entity_poly.type
_entity_poly.pdbx_seq_one_letter_code
_entity_poly.pdbx_strand_id
1 'polypeptide(L)'
;MFKKDVSDKVPIYKLKTTEDVMKYYDVWGDKYDRDMVEWNYTGPQETVKIFKKYSKNKDIKILDAGCGTGLVGIELRKNGYTNIDGADLSKKLLDLIPSDLYKKLEQIDLNKTLDKKSNIYDAVLCVGTFTFGHVKPQALDELIRVIKNKGLICLTVNEGIYEEYGFDKKIKNLSNIKSWNVIEFFKSDYIKSKGVNAWLCLAEVKK
;
A
#
# COMPACT_ATOMS: atom_id res chain seq x y z
N MET A 1 21.72 -25.10 -1.93
CA MET A 1 20.31 -24.86 -2.32
C MET A 1 20.18 -23.37 -2.60
N PHE A 2 20.16 -22.93 -3.86
CA PHE A 2 19.99 -21.51 -4.18
C PHE A 2 18.60 -21.07 -3.70
N LYS A 3 18.54 -20.04 -2.82
CA LYS A 3 17.27 -19.40 -2.50
C LYS A 3 16.69 -18.86 -3.81
N LYS A 4 15.52 -19.35 -4.24
CA LYS A 4 14.79 -18.76 -5.37
C LYS A 4 14.61 -17.26 -5.06
N ASP A 5 15.00 -16.42 -5.98
CA ASP A 5 14.79 -14.98 -5.90
C ASP A 5 13.27 -14.72 -5.71
N VAL A 6 12.92 -13.74 -4.89
CA VAL A 6 11.52 -13.34 -4.66
C VAL A 6 10.85 -12.95 -5.98
N SER A 7 11.60 -12.35 -6.91
CA SER A 7 11.11 -11.99 -8.25
C SER A 7 10.66 -13.19 -9.10
N ASP A 8 11.13 -14.40 -8.81
CA ASP A 8 10.71 -15.62 -9.51
C ASP A 8 9.40 -16.22 -9.00
N LYS A 9 8.92 -15.77 -7.85
CA LYS A 9 7.75 -16.39 -7.17
C LYS A 9 6.41 -15.91 -7.71
N VAL A 10 6.36 -14.69 -8.24
CA VAL A 10 5.14 -14.06 -8.76
C VAL A 10 5.44 -13.43 -10.13
N PRO A 11 4.68 -13.72 -11.18
CA PRO A 11 5.01 -13.28 -12.56
C PRO A 11 5.23 -11.77 -12.70
N ILE A 12 4.39 -10.94 -12.06
CA ILE A 12 4.50 -9.49 -12.13
C ILE A 12 5.81 -8.95 -11.52
N TYR A 13 6.47 -9.68 -10.62
CA TYR A 13 7.71 -9.25 -9.99
C TYR A 13 8.91 -9.24 -10.92
N LYS A 14 8.80 -9.85 -12.10
CA LYS A 14 9.82 -9.79 -13.16
C LYS A 14 9.80 -8.49 -13.94
N LEU A 15 8.71 -7.72 -13.83
CA LEU A 15 8.55 -6.45 -14.53
C LEU A 15 9.31 -5.34 -13.77
N LYS A 16 10.01 -4.49 -14.54
CA LYS A 16 10.89 -3.47 -13.96
C LYS A 16 10.41 -2.05 -14.18
N THR A 17 9.47 -1.86 -15.09
CA THR A 17 8.93 -0.54 -15.43
C THR A 17 7.46 -0.43 -15.04
N THR A 18 7.04 0.78 -14.66
CA THR A 18 5.63 1.06 -14.37
C THR A 18 4.73 0.81 -15.60
N GLU A 19 5.24 1.07 -16.80
CA GLU A 19 4.50 0.84 -18.04
C GLU A 19 4.20 -0.64 -18.25
N ASP A 20 5.21 -1.52 -18.08
CA ASP A 20 5.01 -2.97 -18.22
C ASP A 20 4.07 -3.53 -17.16
N VAL A 21 4.14 -2.98 -15.94
CA VAL A 21 3.24 -3.33 -14.85
C VAL A 21 1.80 -2.92 -15.18
N MET A 22 1.56 -1.74 -15.73
CA MET A 22 0.21 -1.31 -16.14
C MET A 22 -0.34 -2.19 -17.26
N LYS A 23 0.45 -2.50 -18.31
CA LYS A 23 0.05 -3.44 -19.35
C LYS A 23 -0.29 -4.82 -18.80
N TYR A 24 0.45 -5.28 -17.79
CA TYR A 24 0.15 -6.55 -17.13
C TYR A 24 -1.19 -6.49 -16.39
N TYR A 25 -1.50 -5.41 -15.67
CA TYR A 25 -2.78 -5.24 -15.00
C TYR A 25 -3.95 -5.12 -15.96
N ASP A 26 -3.77 -4.54 -17.15
CA ASP A 26 -4.81 -4.47 -18.19
C ASP A 26 -5.29 -5.87 -18.61
N VAL A 27 -4.39 -6.84 -18.62
CA VAL A 27 -4.68 -8.24 -18.95
C VAL A 27 -5.13 -9.06 -17.74
N TRP A 28 -4.50 -8.80 -16.58
CA TRP A 28 -4.67 -9.59 -15.37
C TRP A 28 -5.88 -9.16 -14.54
N GLY A 29 -6.33 -7.92 -14.65
CA GLY A 29 -7.30 -7.29 -13.76
C GLY A 29 -8.51 -8.16 -13.42
N ASP A 30 -9.17 -8.76 -14.43
CA ASP A 30 -10.36 -9.60 -14.22
C ASP A 30 -10.09 -10.90 -13.42
N LYS A 31 -8.83 -11.31 -13.29
CA LYS A 31 -8.40 -12.51 -12.56
C LYS A 31 -7.72 -12.16 -11.23
N TYR A 32 -7.37 -10.89 -11.04
CA TYR A 32 -6.54 -10.43 -9.93
C TYR A 32 -7.06 -10.90 -8.57
N ASP A 33 -8.29 -10.57 -8.23
CA ASP A 33 -8.88 -10.91 -6.92
C ASP A 33 -8.94 -12.41 -6.68
N ARG A 34 -9.28 -13.20 -7.71
CA ARG A 34 -9.29 -14.66 -7.62
C ARG A 34 -7.90 -15.21 -7.32
N ASP A 35 -6.89 -14.72 -8.04
CA ASP A 35 -5.50 -15.14 -7.84
C ASP A 35 -4.98 -14.71 -6.46
N MET A 36 -5.37 -13.53 -5.95
CA MET A 36 -5.05 -13.09 -4.60
C MET A 36 -5.64 -14.01 -3.52
N VAL A 37 -6.87 -14.48 -3.71
CA VAL A 37 -7.49 -15.47 -2.82
C VAL A 37 -6.75 -16.81 -2.91
N GLU A 38 -6.50 -17.32 -4.11
CA GLU A 38 -5.80 -18.59 -4.35
C GLU A 38 -4.38 -18.57 -3.77
N TRP A 39 -3.68 -17.43 -3.89
CA TRP A 39 -2.33 -17.26 -3.37
C TRP A 39 -2.29 -16.98 -1.86
N ASN A 40 -3.45 -16.89 -1.23
CA ASN A 40 -3.57 -16.56 0.20
C ASN A 40 -2.84 -15.25 0.53
N TYR A 41 -3.20 -14.19 -0.20
CA TYR A 41 -2.70 -12.84 0.03
C TYR A 41 -3.32 -12.24 1.28
N THR A 42 -2.51 -11.95 2.27
CA THR A 42 -2.95 -11.50 3.61
C THR A 42 -2.62 -10.04 3.91
N GLY A 43 -1.99 -9.33 2.98
CA GLY A 43 -1.56 -7.94 3.17
C GLY A 43 -2.66 -7.01 3.70
N PRO A 44 -3.86 -6.95 3.07
CA PRO A 44 -4.96 -6.10 3.54
C PRO A 44 -5.40 -6.41 4.97
N GLN A 45 -5.63 -7.70 5.28
CA GLN A 45 -6.13 -8.13 6.59
C GLN A 45 -5.13 -7.83 7.70
N GLU A 46 -3.85 -8.17 7.52
CA GLU A 46 -2.82 -7.92 8.52
C GLU A 46 -2.58 -6.41 8.72
N THR A 47 -2.60 -5.63 7.64
CA THR A 47 -2.43 -4.17 7.73
C THR A 47 -3.58 -3.52 8.49
N VAL A 48 -4.83 -3.83 8.15
CA VAL A 48 -6.00 -3.26 8.83
C VAL A 48 -6.09 -3.76 10.28
N LYS A 49 -5.71 -5.02 10.56
CA LYS A 49 -5.65 -5.58 11.92
C LYS A 49 -4.68 -4.78 12.81
N ILE A 50 -3.51 -4.40 12.31
CA ILE A 50 -2.57 -3.56 13.04
C ILE A 50 -3.09 -2.13 13.14
N PHE A 51 -3.53 -1.53 12.03
CA PHE A 51 -4.04 -0.17 11.98
C PHE A 51 -5.13 0.09 13.03
N LYS A 52 -6.13 -0.80 13.13
CA LYS A 52 -7.25 -0.64 14.08
C LYS A 52 -6.88 -0.72 15.56
N LYS A 53 -5.68 -1.20 15.92
CA LYS A 53 -5.19 -1.16 17.30
C LYS A 53 -4.95 0.29 17.73
N TYR A 54 -4.47 1.13 16.81
CA TYR A 54 -4.04 2.50 17.06
C TYR A 54 -5.06 3.55 16.59
N SER A 55 -5.97 3.17 15.68
CA SER A 55 -7.06 4.02 15.20
C SER A 55 -8.41 3.55 15.73
N LYS A 56 -8.89 4.14 16.82
CA LYS A 56 -10.17 3.77 17.44
C LYS A 56 -11.36 4.53 16.86
N ASN A 57 -11.16 5.79 16.46
CA ASN A 57 -12.19 6.58 15.79
C ASN A 57 -12.44 6.04 14.38
N LYS A 58 -13.68 5.76 14.02
CA LYS A 58 -14.10 5.23 12.72
C LYS A 58 -14.47 6.30 11.71
N ASP A 59 -14.68 7.52 12.14
CA ASP A 59 -15.11 8.65 11.29
C ASP A 59 -13.93 9.39 10.64
N ILE A 60 -12.71 8.91 10.87
CA ILE A 60 -11.50 9.50 10.31
C ILE A 60 -11.47 9.39 8.78
N LYS A 61 -10.85 10.38 8.15
CA LYS A 61 -10.64 10.39 6.71
C LYS A 61 -9.39 9.62 6.33
N ILE A 62 -9.54 8.57 5.53
CA ILE A 62 -8.48 7.65 5.14
C ILE A 62 -8.22 7.76 3.63
N LEU A 63 -6.96 7.72 3.22
CA LEU A 63 -6.55 7.45 1.84
C LEU A 63 -6.02 6.01 1.74
N ASP A 64 -6.62 5.23 0.85
CA ASP A 64 -6.08 3.96 0.37
C ASP A 64 -5.25 4.24 -0.88
N ALA A 65 -3.93 4.30 -0.72
CA ALA A 65 -2.97 4.69 -1.74
C ALA A 65 -2.41 3.46 -2.46
N GLY A 66 -2.68 3.33 -3.75
CA GLY A 66 -2.48 2.10 -4.52
C GLY A 66 -3.57 1.08 -4.21
N CYS A 67 -4.83 1.53 -4.29
CA CYS A 67 -5.98 0.75 -3.83
C CYS A 67 -6.30 -0.48 -4.71
N GLY A 68 -5.76 -0.55 -5.94
CA GLY A 68 -6.00 -1.64 -6.88
C GLY A 68 -7.48 -1.90 -7.12
N THR A 69 -7.94 -3.13 -6.84
CA THR A 69 -9.35 -3.56 -6.90
C THR A 69 -10.13 -3.28 -5.62
N GLY A 70 -9.51 -2.64 -4.62
CA GLY A 70 -10.19 -2.22 -3.39
C GLY A 70 -10.08 -3.20 -2.21
N LEU A 71 -9.19 -4.17 -2.23
CA LEU A 71 -9.09 -5.18 -1.15
C LEU A 71 -8.86 -4.57 0.23
N VAL A 72 -8.08 -3.48 0.34
CA VAL A 72 -7.86 -2.75 1.60
C VAL A 72 -9.13 -1.99 2.00
N GLY A 73 -9.77 -1.31 1.05
CA GLY A 73 -11.04 -0.62 1.28
C GLY A 73 -12.12 -1.55 1.79
N ILE A 74 -12.26 -2.76 1.20
CA ILE A 74 -13.19 -3.80 1.66
C ILE A 74 -12.89 -4.17 3.12
N GLU A 75 -11.62 -4.39 3.44
CA GLU A 75 -11.24 -4.78 4.80
C GLU A 75 -11.44 -3.63 5.81
N LEU A 76 -11.19 -2.37 5.41
CA LEU A 76 -11.50 -1.19 6.21
C LEU A 76 -13.00 -1.08 6.49
N ARG A 77 -13.85 -1.26 5.48
CA ARG A 77 -15.32 -1.23 5.61
C ARG A 77 -15.83 -2.32 6.56
N LYS A 78 -15.33 -3.54 6.47
CA LYS A 78 -15.62 -4.63 7.42
C LYS A 78 -15.29 -4.27 8.86
N ASN A 79 -14.31 -3.38 9.07
CA ASN A 79 -13.89 -2.90 10.39
C ASN A 79 -14.53 -1.55 10.78
N GLY A 80 -15.54 -1.07 10.05
CA GLY A 80 -16.37 0.09 10.37
C GLY A 80 -15.84 1.44 9.88
N TYR A 81 -14.76 1.48 9.10
CA TYR A 81 -14.29 2.73 8.47
C TYR A 81 -15.07 2.95 7.16
N THR A 82 -15.67 4.12 7.01
CA THR A 82 -16.52 4.43 5.83
C THR A 82 -16.09 5.67 5.07
N ASN A 83 -15.24 6.52 5.66
CA ASN A 83 -14.77 7.76 5.04
C ASN A 83 -13.40 7.51 4.38
N ILE A 84 -13.43 6.76 3.28
CA ILE A 84 -12.23 6.28 2.58
C ILE A 84 -12.22 6.86 1.16
N ASP A 85 -11.12 7.50 0.78
CA ASP A 85 -10.79 7.82 -0.60
C ASP A 85 -9.81 6.76 -1.13
N GLY A 86 -9.94 6.37 -2.40
CA GLY A 86 -9.05 5.44 -3.08
C GLY A 86 -8.26 6.12 -4.20
N ALA A 87 -7.01 5.73 -4.37
CA ALA A 87 -6.16 6.20 -5.46
C ALA A 87 -5.32 5.07 -6.04
N ASP A 88 -5.30 4.91 -7.36
CA ASP A 88 -4.47 3.94 -8.07
C ASP A 88 -4.09 4.46 -9.46
N LEU A 89 -3.01 3.94 -10.03
CA LEU A 89 -2.59 4.30 -11.38
C LEU A 89 -3.38 3.52 -12.45
N SER A 90 -3.77 2.27 -12.15
CA SER A 90 -4.45 1.38 -13.10
C SER A 90 -5.93 1.73 -13.21
N LYS A 91 -6.32 2.36 -14.32
CA LYS A 91 -7.73 2.61 -14.64
C LYS A 91 -8.53 1.28 -14.68
N LYS A 92 -7.94 0.22 -15.23
CA LYS A 92 -8.57 -1.11 -15.31
C LYS A 92 -8.95 -1.66 -13.93
N LEU A 93 -8.05 -1.53 -12.93
CA LEU A 93 -8.32 -1.99 -11.58
C LEU A 93 -9.37 -1.12 -10.89
N LEU A 94 -9.30 0.21 -11.06
CA LEU A 94 -10.28 1.14 -10.51
C LEU A 94 -11.71 0.86 -11.04
N ASP A 95 -11.84 0.46 -12.30
CA ASP A 95 -13.14 0.15 -12.92
C ASP A 95 -13.78 -1.14 -12.37
N LEU A 96 -13.01 -1.99 -11.68
CA LEU A 96 -13.51 -3.21 -11.03
C LEU A 96 -14.03 -2.96 -9.61
N ILE A 97 -13.78 -1.77 -9.05
CA ILE A 97 -14.14 -1.43 -7.66
C ILE A 97 -15.67 -1.21 -7.56
N PRO A 98 -16.35 -1.81 -6.55
CA PRO A 98 -17.76 -1.51 -6.27
C PRO A 98 -17.97 0.00 -6.03
N SER A 99 -19.01 0.56 -6.65
CA SER A 99 -19.25 2.02 -6.71
C SER A 99 -19.46 2.69 -5.36
N ASP A 100 -19.85 1.93 -4.32
CA ASP A 100 -20.12 2.43 -2.97
C ASP A 100 -18.94 2.23 -1.99
N LEU A 101 -17.84 1.59 -2.44
CA LEU A 101 -16.73 1.23 -1.57
C LEU A 101 -15.96 2.47 -1.05
N TYR A 102 -15.66 3.42 -1.93
CA TYR A 102 -14.93 4.64 -1.62
C TYR A 102 -15.81 5.88 -1.75
N LYS A 103 -15.48 6.94 -0.99
CA LYS A 103 -16.11 8.26 -1.16
C LYS A 103 -15.64 8.96 -2.45
N LYS A 104 -14.37 8.77 -2.77
CA LYS A 104 -13.73 9.29 -3.97
C LYS A 104 -12.75 8.26 -4.52
N LEU A 105 -12.76 8.05 -5.84
CA LEU A 105 -11.78 7.24 -6.56
C LEU A 105 -11.07 8.13 -7.57
N GLU A 106 -9.73 8.07 -7.59
CA GLU A 106 -8.91 8.89 -8.45
C GLU A 106 -7.81 8.07 -9.11
N GLN A 107 -7.62 8.30 -10.41
CA GLN A 107 -6.46 7.76 -11.11
C GLN A 107 -5.24 8.63 -10.83
N ILE A 108 -4.28 8.13 -10.05
CA ILE A 108 -3.12 8.88 -9.57
C ILE A 108 -1.85 8.04 -9.70
N ASP A 109 -0.78 8.65 -10.23
CA ASP A 109 0.57 8.10 -10.19
C ASP A 109 1.25 8.53 -8.89
N LEU A 110 1.42 7.60 -7.96
CA LEU A 110 2.08 7.84 -6.67
C LEU A 110 3.57 8.16 -6.77
N ASN A 111 4.21 7.98 -7.93
CA ASN A 111 5.58 8.43 -8.18
C ASN A 111 5.67 9.94 -8.49
N LYS A 112 4.53 10.63 -8.58
CA LYS A 112 4.45 12.08 -8.84
C LYS A 112 3.92 12.83 -7.64
N THR A 113 4.07 14.16 -7.66
CA THR A 113 3.42 15.04 -6.69
C THR A 113 1.91 14.85 -6.77
N LEU A 114 1.28 14.60 -5.62
CA LEU A 114 -0.15 14.41 -5.54
C LEU A 114 -0.90 15.75 -5.63
N ASP A 115 -1.86 15.83 -6.54
CA ASP A 115 -2.78 17.00 -6.59
C ASP A 115 -3.76 16.93 -5.40
N LYS A 116 -3.21 17.06 -4.21
CA LYS A 116 -3.91 17.07 -2.93
C LYS A 116 -3.29 18.09 -2.00
N LYS A 117 -4.13 18.80 -1.25
CA LYS A 117 -3.64 19.69 -0.18
C LYS A 117 -2.89 18.89 0.88
N SER A 118 -1.94 19.54 1.55
CA SER A 118 -1.28 18.97 2.74
C SER A 118 -2.28 18.82 3.90
N ASN A 119 -2.04 17.86 4.78
CA ASN A 119 -2.77 17.71 6.05
C ASN A 119 -4.29 17.51 5.90
N ILE A 120 -4.72 16.71 4.94
CA ILE A 120 -6.16 16.44 4.69
C ILE A 120 -6.62 15.07 5.18
N TYR A 121 -5.73 14.10 5.31
CA TYR A 121 -6.06 12.75 5.76
C TYR A 121 -5.64 12.51 7.20
N ASP A 122 -6.47 11.82 7.96
CA ASP A 122 -6.15 11.35 9.30
C ASP A 122 -5.27 10.10 9.25
N ALA A 123 -5.40 9.32 8.17
CA ALA A 123 -4.54 8.17 7.92
C ALA A 123 -4.35 7.90 6.42
N VAL A 124 -3.23 7.22 6.10
CA VAL A 124 -2.97 6.62 4.79
C VAL A 124 -2.64 5.15 4.99
N LEU A 125 -3.28 4.28 4.20
CA LEU A 125 -2.86 2.89 4.03
C LEU A 125 -2.27 2.74 2.63
N CYS A 126 -1.12 2.04 2.52
CA CYS A 126 -0.45 1.79 1.24
C CYS A 126 0.04 0.34 1.22
N VAL A 127 -0.78 -0.55 0.68
CA VAL A 127 -0.61 -2.00 0.81
C VAL A 127 -0.52 -2.66 -0.57
N GLY A 128 0.51 -3.46 -0.81
CA GLY A 128 0.69 -4.10 -2.11
C GLY A 128 1.34 -3.21 -3.17
N THR A 129 1.58 -1.96 -2.86
CA THR A 129 2.01 -0.93 -3.80
C THR A 129 3.53 -0.81 -3.89
N PHE A 130 4.24 -0.94 -2.76
CA PHE A 130 5.70 -0.94 -2.75
C PHE A 130 6.24 -2.34 -3.07
N THR A 131 6.30 -2.62 -4.37
CA THR A 131 6.75 -3.89 -4.93
C THR A 131 7.50 -3.67 -6.26
N PHE A 132 7.94 -4.75 -6.90
CA PHE A 132 8.73 -4.69 -8.14
C PHE A 132 8.05 -3.90 -9.26
N GLY A 133 8.78 -2.99 -9.90
CA GLY A 133 8.30 -2.21 -11.04
C GLY A 133 7.24 -1.14 -10.73
N HIS A 134 6.82 -0.98 -9.47
CA HIS A 134 5.75 -0.07 -9.08
C HIS A 134 6.29 1.26 -8.52
N VAL A 135 5.92 1.59 -7.28
CA VAL A 135 6.15 2.88 -6.65
C VAL A 135 7.50 2.91 -5.92
N LYS A 136 8.21 4.03 -6.04
CA LYS A 136 9.54 4.25 -5.47
C LYS A 136 9.45 4.80 -4.04
N PRO A 137 10.55 4.69 -3.23
CA PRO A 137 10.56 5.17 -1.83
C PRO A 137 10.25 6.66 -1.66
N GLN A 138 10.50 7.49 -2.68
CA GLN A 138 10.23 8.93 -2.65
C GLN A 138 8.74 9.25 -2.49
N ALA A 139 7.86 8.35 -2.93
CA ALA A 139 6.41 8.51 -2.73
C ALA A 139 6.03 8.67 -1.24
N LEU A 140 6.84 8.16 -0.32
CA LEU A 140 6.61 8.33 1.12
C LEU A 140 6.57 9.80 1.55
N ASP A 141 7.31 10.70 0.88
CA ASP A 141 7.29 12.13 1.19
C ASP A 141 5.92 12.74 0.91
N GLU A 142 5.32 12.40 -0.23
CA GLU A 142 4.00 12.87 -0.61
C GLU A 142 2.89 12.25 0.24
N LEU A 143 2.99 10.95 0.54
CA LEU A 143 2.04 10.30 1.45
C LEU A 143 2.08 10.93 2.84
N ILE A 144 3.26 11.23 3.39
CA ILE A 144 3.42 11.94 4.66
C ILE A 144 2.87 13.37 4.54
N ARG A 145 3.12 14.07 3.44
CA ARG A 145 2.65 15.44 3.23
C ARG A 145 1.14 15.57 3.35
N VAL A 146 0.39 14.64 2.78
CA VAL A 146 -1.09 14.70 2.78
C VAL A 146 -1.72 14.26 4.10
N ILE A 147 -0.96 13.58 4.98
CA ILE A 147 -1.42 13.19 6.32
C ILE A 147 -1.33 14.38 7.27
N LYS A 148 -2.29 14.51 8.19
CA LYS A 148 -2.29 15.50 9.27
C LYS A 148 -1.18 15.20 10.28
N ASN A 149 -0.77 16.22 11.05
CA ASN A 149 0.10 16.00 12.22
C ASN A 149 -0.57 14.99 13.18
N LYS A 150 0.18 14.04 13.70
CA LYS A 150 -0.28 12.89 14.52
C LYS A 150 -1.21 11.92 13.78
N GLY A 151 -1.39 12.06 12.46
CA GLY A 151 -2.08 11.05 11.65
C GLY A 151 -1.20 9.81 11.43
N LEU A 152 -1.83 8.73 11.01
CA LEU A 152 -1.18 7.43 10.88
C LEU A 152 -0.86 7.09 9.42
N ILE A 153 0.28 6.46 9.21
CA ILE A 153 0.58 5.75 7.96
C ILE A 153 0.80 4.27 8.23
N CYS A 154 0.11 3.40 7.49
CA CYS A 154 0.34 1.96 7.57
C CYS A 154 0.64 1.43 6.17
N LEU A 155 1.78 0.79 5.98
CA LEU A 155 2.25 0.38 4.67
C LEU A 155 2.91 -0.99 4.68
N THR A 156 2.98 -1.62 3.50
CA THR A 156 3.77 -2.82 3.29
C THR A 156 4.82 -2.59 2.21
N VAL A 157 6.02 -3.12 2.43
CA VAL A 157 7.11 -3.15 1.44
C VAL A 157 7.51 -4.59 1.18
N ASN A 158 7.44 -5.02 -0.08
CA ASN A 158 7.85 -6.36 -0.47
C ASN A 158 9.30 -6.64 -0.04
N GLU A 159 9.55 -7.82 0.52
CA GLU A 159 10.86 -8.18 1.05
C GLU A 159 11.98 -8.13 0.00
N GLY A 160 11.67 -8.43 -1.26
CA GLY A 160 12.65 -8.47 -2.34
C GLY A 160 13.17 -7.10 -2.76
N ILE A 161 12.40 -6.03 -2.57
CA ILE A 161 12.80 -4.67 -2.94
C ILE A 161 13.19 -3.79 -1.76
N TYR A 162 13.02 -4.27 -0.53
CA TYR A 162 13.19 -3.48 0.68
C TYR A 162 14.57 -2.80 0.75
N GLU A 163 15.64 -3.56 0.55
CA GLU A 163 17.00 -3.04 0.50
C GLU A 163 17.38 -2.60 -0.92
N GLU A 164 17.00 -3.39 -1.95
CA GLU A 164 17.36 -3.15 -3.33
C GLU A 164 16.94 -1.77 -3.85
N TYR A 165 15.71 -1.34 -3.48
CA TYR A 165 15.19 -0.03 -3.89
C TYR A 165 15.43 1.08 -2.86
N GLY A 166 16.08 0.75 -1.72
CA GLY A 166 16.45 1.72 -0.69
C GLY A 166 15.31 2.12 0.24
N PHE A 167 14.28 1.30 0.41
CA PHE A 167 13.21 1.55 1.41
C PHE A 167 13.77 1.52 2.84
N ASP A 168 14.72 0.65 3.14
CA ASP A 168 15.43 0.59 4.41
C ASP A 168 16.06 1.95 4.79
N LYS A 169 16.77 2.55 3.83
CA LYS A 169 17.41 3.87 4.00
C LYS A 169 16.38 4.98 4.12
N LYS A 170 15.31 4.94 3.31
CA LYS A 170 14.25 5.95 3.33
C LYS A 170 13.49 5.94 4.65
N ILE A 171 13.08 4.77 5.15
CA ILE A 171 12.39 4.59 6.42
C ILE A 171 13.25 5.09 7.58
N LYS A 172 14.54 4.71 7.60
CA LYS A 172 15.50 5.18 8.60
C LYS A 172 15.69 6.70 8.56
N ASN A 173 15.81 7.28 7.36
CA ASN A 173 15.99 8.72 7.20
C ASN A 173 14.77 9.49 7.73
N LEU A 174 13.55 9.08 7.39
CA LEU A 174 12.31 9.71 7.87
C LEU A 174 12.22 9.71 9.41
N SER A 175 12.70 8.65 10.06
CA SER A 175 12.79 8.57 11.52
C SER A 175 13.86 9.52 12.07
N ASN A 176 15.03 9.58 11.43
CA ASN A 176 16.15 10.45 11.86
C ASN A 176 15.79 11.94 11.79
N ILE A 177 15.09 12.37 10.72
CA ILE A 177 14.63 13.76 10.57
C ILE A 177 13.31 14.03 11.31
N LYS A 178 12.83 13.06 12.08
CA LYS A 178 11.62 13.14 12.90
C LYS A 178 10.34 13.48 12.13
N SER A 179 10.24 13.12 10.83
CA SER A 179 9.01 13.29 10.05
C SER A 179 7.92 12.29 10.46
N TRP A 180 8.30 11.21 11.10
CA TRP A 180 7.40 10.23 11.69
C TRP A 180 8.01 9.53 12.91
N ASN A 181 7.17 8.84 13.67
CA ASN A 181 7.55 7.93 14.74
C ASN A 181 7.03 6.54 14.39
N VAL A 182 7.93 5.59 14.13
CA VAL A 182 7.57 4.21 13.85
C VAL A 182 7.07 3.54 15.14
N ILE A 183 5.86 2.98 15.07
CA ILE A 183 5.17 2.33 16.19
C ILE A 183 5.28 0.80 16.08
N GLU A 184 5.03 0.26 14.88
CA GLU A 184 5.15 -1.16 14.57
C GLU A 184 6.02 -1.33 13.33
N PHE A 185 6.97 -2.24 13.38
CA PHE A 185 7.80 -2.59 12.22
C PHE A 185 8.25 -4.04 12.32
N PHE A 186 7.73 -4.87 11.43
CA PHE A 186 8.04 -6.30 11.44
C PHE A 186 7.82 -6.93 10.06
N LYS A 187 8.42 -8.11 9.87
CA LYS A 187 8.24 -8.91 8.68
C LYS A 187 6.99 -9.79 8.85
N SER A 188 6.05 -9.68 7.93
CA SER A 188 4.77 -10.39 7.92
C SER A 188 4.70 -11.33 6.73
N ASP A 189 4.02 -12.45 6.90
CA ASP A 189 3.55 -13.26 5.79
C ASP A 189 2.69 -12.38 4.87
N TYR A 190 2.92 -12.48 3.57
CA TYR A 190 2.29 -11.58 2.62
C TYR A 190 1.52 -12.32 1.53
N ILE A 191 2.20 -13.20 0.78
CA ILE A 191 1.58 -14.14 -0.16
C ILE A 191 1.98 -15.55 0.31
N LYS A 192 1.16 -16.16 1.16
CA LYS A 192 1.54 -17.36 1.90
C LYS A 192 1.83 -18.55 1.00
N SER A 193 1.01 -18.82 -0.01
CA SER A 193 1.21 -19.95 -0.92
C SER A 193 2.48 -19.85 -1.76
N LYS A 194 3.02 -18.63 -1.92
CA LYS A 194 4.25 -18.36 -2.66
C LYS A 194 5.47 -18.19 -1.74
N GLY A 195 5.28 -18.21 -0.42
CA GLY A 195 6.34 -17.93 0.55
C GLY A 195 6.99 -16.56 0.34
N VAL A 196 6.18 -15.53 0.04
CA VAL A 196 6.60 -14.13 -0.10
C VAL A 196 6.22 -13.38 1.14
N ASN A 197 7.16 -12.64 1.71
CA ASN A 197 6.94 -11.77 2.86
C ASN A 197 6.96 -10.29 2.47
N ALA A 198 6.45 -9.47 3.38
CA ALA A 198 6.61 -8.02 3.31
C ALA A 198 6.97 -7.45 4.67
N TRP A 199 7.67 -6.34 4.69
CA TRP A 199 7.82 -5.49 5.85
C TRP A 199 6.55 -4.68 6.05
N LEU A 200 5.89 -4.85 7.19
CA LEU A 200 4.75 -4.02 7.60
C LEU A 200 5.27 -2.93 8.52
N CYS A 201 4.94 -1.69 8.20
CA CYS A 201 5.29 -0.50 8.97
C CYS A 201 4.03 0.28 9.32
N LEU A 202 3.84 0.58 10.61
CA LEU A 202 2.88 1.57 11.08
C LEU A 202 3.63 2.68 11.81
N ALA A 203 3.40 3.92 11.42
CA ALA A 203 4.03 5.09 12.01
C ALA A 203 3.03 6.23 12.22
N GLU A 204 3.31 7.06 13.23
CA GLU A 204 2.63 8.35 13.46
C GLU A 204 3.43 9.47 12.80
N VAL A 205 2.78 10.26 11.95
CA VAL A 205 3.39 11.41 11.27
C VAL A 205 3.58 12.57 12.24
N LYS A 206 4.74 13.20 12.16
CA LYS A 206 5.12 14.40 12.94
C LYS A 206 5.39 15.57 12.02
N LYS A 207 4.86 16.72 12.37
CA LYS A 207 5.05 17.99 11.65
C LYS A 207 5.21 19.13 12.63
#